data_b76a45f720d3f75c09f171825b49cb5d
#
_entry.id   b76a45f720d3f75c09f171825b49cb5d
#
_cell.length_a   1.000
_cell.length_b   1.000
_cell.length_c   1.000
_cell.angle_alpha   90.00
_cell.angle_beta   90.00
_cell.angle_gamma   90.00
#
_symmetry.space_group_name_H-M   'P 1'
#
loop_
_entity.id
_entity.type
_entity.pdbx_description
1 polymer ?
#
loop_
_entity_poly.entity_id
_entity_poly.type
_entity_poly.pdbx_seq_one_letter_code
_entity_poly.pdbx_strand_id
1 'polypeptide(L)'
;MKALPRALAPLALAAITAIAALPAAAQTSTSSGSSMMPGMSRGYMGLNIGQSDFRAGCGNGAFACDDSDTAGSIYFGSMFRDNWGAELGYVNMGRVGRGGGDTRAHGLNLSLVGKAPLTPAFSLLGKVGTTYGRTETTSAAGSGVTAGSDNGFGLSYGIGASYDFTPNVAVTVNWDSHDFRFAGGRDPVRMTSVGLQYRF
;
A
#
# COMPACT_ATOMS: atom_id res chain seq x y z
N MET A 1 -38.74 -15.88 15.96
CA MET A 1 -37.71 -15.98 14.95
C MET A 1 -38.05 -15.05 13.80
N LYS A 2 -37.55 -13.83 13.79
CA LYS A 2 -37.77 -12.86 12.70
C LYS A 2 -36.39 -12.33 12.29
N ALA A 3 -35.98 -12.71 11.08
CA ALA A 3 -34.77 -12.21 10.45
C ALA A 3 -34.98 -10.77 10.01
N LEU A 4 -34.13 -9.85 10.46
CA LEU A 4 -34.07 -8.49 9.93
C LEU A 4 -33.12 -8.48 8.70
N PRO A 5 -33.51 -7.82 7.62
CA PRO A 5 -32.63 -7.63 6.47
C PRO A 5 -31.57 -6.58 6.79
N ARG A 6 -30.31 -6.91 6.54
CA ARG A 6 -29.21 -5.96 6.54
C ARG A 6 -29.39 -5.02 5.36
N ALA A 7 -29.69 -3.76 5.65
CA ALA A 7 -29.69 -2.69 4.68
C ALA A 7 -28.25 -2.40 4.22
N LEU A 8 -27.98 -2.62 2.95
CA LEU A 8 -26.80 -2.12 2.25
C LEU A 8 -26.93 -0.61 2.15
N ALA A 9 -26.12 0.12 2.92
CA ALA A 9 -25.96 1.54 2.76
C ALA A 9 -25.09 1.83 1.53
N PRO A 10 -25.52 2.71 0.60
CA PRO A 10 -24.66 3.17 -0.49
C PRO A 10 -23.64 4.14 0.09
N LEU A 11 -22.38 3.75 0.16
CA LEU A 11 -21.29 4.64 0.54
C LEU A 11 -20.95 5.57 -0.62
N ALA A 12 -21.42 6.76 -0.47
CA ALA A 12 -20.92 8.08 -0.82
C ALA A 12 -19.74 8.15 -1.83
N LEU A 13 -20.13 8.39 -3.06
CA LEU A 13 -19.31 8.96 -4.13
C LEU A 13 -19.26 10.49 -3.95
N ALA A 14 -18.62 10.99 -2.90
CA ALA A 14 -18.58 12.42 -2.59
C ALA A 14 -17.25 12.86 -1.95
N ALA A 15 -16.12 12.63 -2.63
CA ALA A 15 -14.82 13.18 -2.19
C ALA A 15 -13.84 13.44 -3.34
N ILE A 16 -14.28 13.86 -4.52
CA ILE A 16 -13.38 14.18 -5.66
C ILE A 16 -13.48 15.66 -6.10
N THR A 17 -13.92 16.58 -5.27
CA THR A 17 -14.05 17.99 -5.68
C THR A 17 -13.17 19.00 -4.91
N ALA A 18 -12.09 18.57 -4.26
CA ALA A 18 -11.27 19.47 -3.44
C ALA A 18 -9.77 19.53 -3.85
N ILE A 19 -9.39 19.23 -5.09
CA ILE A 19 -7.98 19.35 -5.57
C ILE A 19 -7.89 20.36 -6.74
N ALA A 20 -8.61 21.44 -6.70
CA ALA A 20 -8.55 22.44 -7.75
C ALA A 20 -8.18 23.85 -7.26
N ALA A 21 -7.30 23.99 -6.25
CA ALA A 21 -6.74 25.29 -5.90
C ALA A 21 -5.39 25.15 -5.20
N LEU A 22 -4.37 24.68 -5.91
CA LEU A 22 -2.99 25.02 -5.55
C LEU A 22 -2.58 26.20 -6.43
N PRO A 23 -2.16 27.34 -5.86
CA PRO A 23 -1.70 28.47 -6.63
C PRO A 23 -0.43 28.08 -7.41
N ALA A 24 -0.45 28.33 -8.70
CA ALA A 24 0.71 28.31 -9.57
C ALA A 24 1.67 29.45 -9.16
N ALA A 25 2.52 29.23 -8.17
CA ALA A 25 3.55 30.15 -7.75
C ALA A 25 4.81 29.36 -7.39
N ALA A 26 5.47 28.82 -8.42
CA ALA A 26 6.90 28.51 -8.38
C ALA A 26 7.41 28.17 -9.79
N GLN A 27 7.21 29.07 -10.73
CA GLN A 27 8.09 29.14 -11.90
C GLN A 27 9.11 30.22 -11.66
N THR A 28 10.09 29.94 -10.83
CA THR A 28 11.39 30.55 -10.91
C THR A 28 12.28 29.52 -11.58
N SER A 29 12.43 29.69 -12.87
CA SER A 29 13.49 29.11 -13.67
C SER A 29 14.82 29.50 -13.05
N THR A 30 15.45 28.58 -12.35
CA THR A 30 16.87 28.65 -12.04
C THR A 30 17.47 27.26 -12.25
N SER A 31 18.06 27.14 -13.41
CA SER A 31 19.34 26.48 -13.74
C SER A 31 19.74 25.27 -12.91
N SER A 32 19.92 24.17 -13.61
CA SER A 32 21.08 23.26 -13.40
C SER A 32 21.35 22.85 -11.95
N GLY A 33 20.36 22.23 -11.30
CA GLY A 33 20.64 21.33 -10.22
C GLY A 33 21.16 20.04 -10.84
N SER A 34 22.46 19.83 -10.79
CA SER A 34 23.07 18.55 -11.10
C SER A 34 22.32 17.45 -10.39
N SER A 35 21.57 16.64 -11.11
CA SER A 35 20.96 15.43 -10.58
C SER A 35 22.10 14.58 -10.02
N MET A 36 22.14 14.39 -8.71
CA MET A 36 23.13 13.55 -8.02
C MET A 36 23.11 12.08 -8.45
N MET A 37 22.23 11.72 -9.40
CA MET A 37 22.21 10.42 -10.04
C MET A 37 21.97 10.59 -11.54
N PRO A 38 22.99 10.33 -12.38
CA PRO A 38 22.80 10.28 -13.83
C PRO A 38 21.82 9.15 -14.17
N GLY A 39 20.67 9.49 -14.78
CA GLY A 39 19.67 8.51 -15.23
C GLY A 39 18.32 8.55 -14.56
N MET A 40 18.10 9.36 -13.54
CA MET A 40 16.78 9.53 -12.87
C MET A 40 15.99 10.67 -13.52
N SER A 41 15.56 10.51 -14.76
CA SER A 41 14.89 11.58 -15.51
C SER A 41 13.36 11.55 -15.49
N ARG A 42 12.73 10.60 -14.80
CA ARG A 42 11.27 10.42 -14.78
C ARG A 42 10.80 10.02 -13.39
N GLY A 43 10.63 11.02 -12.53
CA GLY A 43 10.11 10.83 -11.19
C GLY A 43 8.59 10.71 -11.17
N TYR A 44 8.07 10.00 -10.19
CA TYR A 44 6.64 9.92 -9.93
C TYR A 44 6.36 9.73 -8.45
N MET A 45 5.16 10.12 -8.05
CA MET A 45 4.62 9.88 -6.71
C MET A 45 3.23 9.28 -6.84
N GLY A 46 2.81 8.52 -5.84
CA GLY A 46 1.47 7.95 -5.84
C GLY A 46 0.92 7.71 -4.45
N LEU A 47 -0.40 7.63 -4.42
CA LEU A 47 -1.21 7.29 -3.25
C LEU A 47 -2.10 6.13 -3.61
N ASN A 48 -2.16 5.11 -2.74
CA ASN A 48 -3.10 4.00 -2.87
C ASN A 48 -3.97 3.92 -1.62
N ILE A 49 -5.23 3.52 -1.83
CA ILE A 49 -6.15 3.12 -0.78
C ILE A 49 -6.79 1.79 -1.17
N GLY A 50 -7.03 0.92 -0.21
CA GLY A 50 -7.58 -0.39 -0.47
C GLY A 50 -7.89 -1.16 0.79
N GLN A 51 -7.87 -2.45 0.66
CA GLN A 51 -8.15 -3.39 1.74
C GLN A 51 -6.95 -4.29 1.97
N SER A 52 -6.57 -4.47 3.22
CA SER A 52 -5.60 -5.46 3.66
C SER A 52 -6.28 -6.76 4.08
N ASP A 53 -5.55 -7.85 3.96
CA ASP A 53 -5.94 -9.18 4.39
C ASP A 53 -4.77 -9.77 5.19
N PHE A 54 -5.02 -10.01 6.48
CA PHE A 54 -4.07 -10.57 7.42
C PHE A 54 -4.26 -12.08 7.51
N ARG A 55 -3.26 -12.84 7.11
CA ARG A 55 -3.31 -14.32 7.20
C ARG A 55 -2.84 -14.88 8.53
N ALA A 56 -2.79 -14.05 9.55
CA ALA A 56 -2.42 -14.45 10.88
C ALA A 56 -3.58 -15.18 11.59
N GLY A 57 -3.31 -16.32 12.20
CA GLY A 57 -4.32 -17.14 12.86
C GLY A 57 -5.08 -16.42 13.98
N CYS A 58 -6.33 -16.80 14.18
CA CYS A 58 -7.27 -16.19 15.16
C CYS A 58 -7.13 -16.74 16.61
N GLY A 59 -6.08 -17.49 16.90
CA GLY A 59 -5.90 -18.13 18.20
C GLY A 59 -6.83 -19.34 18.39
N ASN A 60 -7.37 -19.52 19.59
CA ASN A 60 -8.21 -20.67 19.94
C ASN A 60 -9.69 -20.55 19.53
N GLY A 61 -10.05 -19.48 18.80
CA GLY A 61 -11.43 -19.26 18.32
C GLY A 61 -12.43 -18.81 19.38
N ALA A 62 -12.00 -18.53 20.60
CA ALA A 62 -12.89 -18.10 21.70
C ALA A 62 -13.31 -16.61 21.57
N PHE A 63 -12.67 -15.85 20.71
CA PHE A 63 -12.90 -14.41 20.50
C PHE A 63 -13.25 -14.14 19.04
N ALA A 64 -13.96 -13.03 18.80
CA ALA A 64 -14.20 -12.52 17.44
C ALA A 64 -12.88 -12.23 16.76
N CYS A 65 -12.83 -12.45 15.45
CA CYS A 65 -11.64 -12.30 14.64
C CYS A 65 -12.02 -11.59 13.34
N ASP A 66 -11.34 -10.48 13.09
CA ASP A 66 -11.36 -9.78 11.83
C ASP A 66 -10.00 -10.01 11.15
N ASP A 67 -10.01 -10.29 9.87
CA ASP A 67 -8.82 -10.56 9.07
C ASP A 67 -8.55 -9.48 8.01
N SER A 68 -9.43 -8.48 7.90
CA SER A 68 -9.31 -7.42 6.90
C SER A 68 -9.60 -6.04 7.48
N ASP A 69 -8.90 -5.03 6.94
CA ASP A 69 -9.12 -3.62 7.29
C ASP A 69 -8.77 -2.72 6.10
N THR A 70 -9.08 -1.42 6.24
CA THR A 70 -8.66 -0.41 5.27
C THR A 70 -7.15 -0.21 5.36
N ALA A 71 -6.51 -0.26 4.21
CA ALA A 71 -5.08 -0.05 4.06
C ALA A 71 -4.77 1.11 3.12
N GLY A 72 -3.59 1.70 3.26
CA GLY A 72 -3.15 2.77 2.39
C GLY A 72 -1.64 2.80 2.24
N SER A 73 -1.16 3.35 1.13
CA SER A 73 0.26 3.58 0.92
C SER A 73 0.52 4.88 0.17
N ILE A 74 1.66 5.47 0.46
CA ILE A 74 2.25 6.57 -0.31
C ILE A 74 3.61 6.12 -0.79
N TYR A 75 3.95 6.42 -2.05
CA TYR A 75 5.22 6.04 -2.62
C TYR A 75 5.78 7.11 -3.55
N PHE A 76 7.10 7.11 -3.67
CA PHE A 76 7.88 7.88 -4.62
C PHE A 76 8.73 6.92 -5.41
N GLY A 77 8.81 7.13 -6.71
CA GLY A 77 9.58 6.27 -7.59
C GLY A 77 10.25 7.04 -8.70
N SER A 78 11.17 6.36 -9.34
CA SER A 78 11.82 6.85 -10.54
C SER A 78 12.14 5.71 -11.48
N MET A 79 11.90 5.94 -12.77
CA MET A 79 12.30 5.00 -13.84
C MET A 79 13.72 5.33 -14.27
N PHE A 80 14.65 4.40 -14.06
CA PHE A 80 16.04 4.51 -14.53
C PHE A 80 16.25 3.90 -15.93
N ARG A 81 15.28 3.12 -16.40
CA ARG A 81 15.14 2.61 -17.78
C ARG A 81 13.68 2.67 -18.19
N ASP A 82 13.38 2.48 -19.47
CA ASP A 82 12.01 2.54 -19.99
C ASP A 82 11.04 1.58 -19.29
N ASN A 83 11.54 0.42 -18.89
CA ASN A 83 10.74 -0.65 -18.28
C ASN A 83 11.11 -0.95 -16.82
N TRP A 84 12.12 -0.29 -16.24
CA TRP A 84 12.61 -0.58 -14.90
C TRP A 84 12.75 0.68 -14.06
N GLY A 85 12.31 0.61 -12.83
CA GLY A 85 12.37 1.68 -11.85
C GLY A 85 12.56 1.18 -10.44
N ALA A 86 12.69 2.11 -9.52
CA ALA A 86 12.70 1.84 -8.09
C ALA A 86 11.66 2.71 -7.39
N GLU A 87 11.03 2.15 -6.37
CA GLU A 87 10.04 2.82 -5.52
C GLU A 87 10.46 2.72 -4.06
N LEU A 88 10.32 3.84 -3.35
CA LEU A 88 10.37 3.92 -1.89
C LEU A 88 8.99 4.37 -1.41
N GLY A 89 8.38 3.64 -0.50
CA GLY A 89 7.04 3.97 0.00
C GLY A 89 6.85 3.66 1.47
N TYR A 90 5.81 4.24 2.02
CA TYR A 90 5.28 3.89 3.33
C TYR A 90 3.94 3.18 3.14
N VAL A 91 3.78 2.03 3.80
CA VAL A 91 2.57 1.23 3.77
C VAL A 91 1.99 1.11 5.18
N ASN A 92 0.69 1.31 5.28
CA ASN A 92 -0.10 1.10 6.48
C ASN A 92 -1.19 0.08 6.16
N MET A 93 -1.12 -1.08 6.79
CA MET A 93 -2.04 -2.20 6.57
C MET A 93 -3.29 -2.13 7.44
N GLY A 94 -3.47 -1.04 8.22
CA GLY A 94 -4.61 -0.90 9.12
C GLY A 94 -4.47 -1.69 10.41
N ARG A 95 -5.62 -2.06 10.98
CA ARG A 95 -5.75 -2.73 12.26
C ARG A 95 -6.83 -3.82 12.20
N VAL A 96 -6.50 -5.02 12.63
CA VAL A 96 -7.46 -6.13 12.73
C VAL A 96 -7.63 -6.58 14.17
N GLY A 97 -8.89 -6.88 14.55
CA GLY A 97 -9.24 -7.41 15.86
C GLY A 97 -9.01 -8.91 15.91
N ARG A 98 -8.19 -9.41 16.89
CA ARG A 98 -7.96 -10.84 17.07
C ARG A 98 -7.59 -11.18 18.51
N GLY A 99 -8.09 -12.32 18.99
CA GLY A 99 -7.76 -12.81 20.34
C GLY A 99 -8.16 -11.86 21.46
N GLY A 100 -9.24 -11.08 21.29
CA GLY A 100 -9.70 -10.08 22.26
C GLY A 100 -8.81 -8.84 22.35
N GLY A 101 -7.97 -8.58 21.35
CA GLY A 101 -7.14 -7.40 21.19
C GLY A 101 -7.00 -7.00 19.73
N ASP A 102 -5.99 -6.22 19.42
CA ASP A 102 -5.74 -5.65 18.08
C ASP A 102 -4.35 -6.03 17.56
N THR A 103 -4.24 -6.18 16.25
CA THR A 103 -2.96 -6.28 15.54
C THR A 103 -2.87 -5.19 14.49
N ARG A 104 -1.75 -4.45 14.47
CA ARG A 104 -1.43 -3.41 13.48
C ARG A 104 -0.15 -3.76 12.77
N ALA A 105 -0.07 -3.39 11.48
CA ALA A 105 1.16 -3.53 10.71
C ALA A 105 1.36 -2.31 9.80
N HIS A 106 2.58 -1.78 9.78
CA HIS A 106 2.99 -0.69 8.91
C HIS A 106 4.49 -0.78 8.65
N GLY A 107 4.98 -0.11 7.60
CA GLY A 107 6.41 -0.16 7.32
C GLY A 107 6.84 0.71 6.14
N LEU A 108 8.16 0.76 5.95
CA LEU A 108 8.80 1.34 4.77
C LEU A 108 9.10 0.22 3.79
N ASN A 109 8.73 0.42 2.53
CA ASN A 109 8.96 -0.52 1.44
C ASN A 109 9.94 0.07 0.42
N LEU A 110 10.92 -0.71 0.03
CA LEU A 110 11.82 -0.42 -1.10
C LEU A 110 11.64 -1.52 -2.13
N SER A 111 11.24 -1.16 -3.35
CA SER A 111 10.94 -2.11 -4.42
C SER A 111 11.60 -1.75 -5.73
N LEU A 112 12.01 -2.77 -6.46
CA LEU A 112 12.26 -2.72 -7.89
C LEU A 112 10.93 -2.88 -8.61
N VAL A 113 10.69 -2.03 -9.60
CA VAL A 113 9.45 -2.02 -10.38
C VAL A 113 9.75 -2.31 -11.84
N GLY A 114 9.05 -3.29 -12.38
CA GLY A 114 9.01 -3.55 -13.82
C GLY A 114 7.70 -3.03 -14.41
N LYS A 115 7.77 -2.32 -15.54
CA LYS A 115 6.62 -1.81 -16.29
C LYS A 115 6.60 -2.44 -17.67
N ALA A 116 5.49 -3.11 -18.03
CA ALA A 116 5.26 -3.70 -19.34
C ALA A 116 4.11 -2.94 -20.03
N PRO A 117 4.37 -2.00 -20.95
CA PRO A 117 3.34 -1.31 -21.69
C PRO A 117 2.66 -2.28 -22.68
N LEU A 118 1.34 -2.42 -22.56
CA LEU A 118 0.53 -3.24 -23.48
C LEU A 118 -0.10 -2.38 -24.57
N THR A 119 -0.44 -1.12 -24.22
CA THR A 119 -0.92 -0.09 -25.14
C THR A 119 -0.29 1.25 -24.74
N PRO A 120 -0.45 2.32 -25.54
CA PRO A 120 0.02 3.65 -25.15
C PRO A 120 -0.52 4.15 -23.81
N ALA A 121 -1.72 3.72 -23.42
CA ALA A 121 -2.36 4.14 -22.18
C ALA A 121 -2.37 3.07 -21.07
N PHE A 122 -2.17 1.79 -21.39
CA PHE A 122 -2.30 0.70 -20.43
C PHE A 122 -1.00 -0.06 -20.26
N SER A 123 -0.59 -0.26 -18.99
CA SER A 123 0.64 -0.99 -18.65
C SER A 123 0.38 -1.97 -17.51
N LEU A 124 1.08 -3.10 -17.54
CA LEU A 124 1.19 -3.98 -16.39
C LEU A 124 2.42 -3.59 -15.55
N LEU A 125 2.29 -3.81 -14.25
CA LEU A 125 3.32 -3.53 -13.26
C LEU A 125 3.67 -4.80 -12.50
N GLY A 126 4.94 -5.02 -12.28
CA GLY A 126 5.45 -6.05 -11.38
C GLY A 126 6.40 -5.42 -10.38
N LYS A 127 6.29 -5.79 -9.11
CA LYS A 127 7.11 -5.24 -8.03
C LYS A 127 7.75 -6.36 -7.24
N VAL A 128 9.01 -6.18 -6.85
CA VAL A 128 9.72 -7.05 -5.91
C VAL A 128 10.65 -6.21 -5.05
N GLY A 129 10.67 -6.48 -3.76
CA GLY A 129 11.44 -5.64 -2.85
C GLY A 129 11.48 -6.17 -1.43
N THR A 130 11.70 -5.24 -0.51
CA THR A 130 11.73 -5.52 0.92
C THR A 130 10.97 -4.46 1.69
N THR A 131 10.28 -4.88 2.74
CA THR A 131 9.58 -4.01 3.68
C THR A 131 10.26 -4.10 5.04
N TYR A 132 10.71 -2.94 5.56
CA TYR A 132 11.05 -2.82 6.96
C TYR A 132 9.76 -2.51 7.73
N GLY A 133 9.16 -3.56 8.28
CA GLY A 133 7.86 -3.48 8.94
C GLY A 133 7.97 -3.41 10.44
N ARG A 134 6.97 -2.79 11.06
CA ARG A 134 6.69 -2.83 12.49
C ARG A 134 5.29 -3.34 12.71
N THR A 135 5.15 -4.27 13.63
CA THR A 135 3.88 -4.85 14.04
C THR A 135 3.68 -4.65 15.53
N GLU A 136 2.44 -4.45 15.92
CA GLU A 136 2.04 -4.34 17.32
C GLU A 136 0.80 -5.21 17.52
N THR A 137 0.86 -6.17 18.43
CA THR A 137 -0.23 -7.08 18.76
C THR A 137 -0.57 -6.99 20.23
N THR A 138 -1.81 -6.73 20.55
CA THR A 138 -2.39 -6.87 21.88
C THR A 138 -3.34 -8.06 21.87
N SER A 139 -3.48 -8.76 22.98
CA SER A 139 -4.39 -9.91 23.11
C SER A 139 -4.87 -10.09 24.54
N ALA A 140 -6.04 -10.71 24.70
CA ALA A 140 -6.55 -11.11 26.00
C ALA A 140 -5.80 -12.34 26.53
N ALA A 141 -5.72 -12.47 27.85
CA ALA A 141 -5.14 -13.64 28.48
C ALA A 141 -5.90 -14.92 28.07
N GLY A 142 -5.16 -15.98 27.73
CA GLY A 142 -5.73 -17.26 27.31
C GLY A 142 -6.27 -17.33 25.89
N SER A 143 -6.11 -16.28 25.07
CA SER A 143 -6.59 -16.24 23.68
C SER A 143 -5.79 -17.13 22.70
N GLY A 144 -4.60 -17.58 23.10
CA GLY A 144 -3.67 -18.29 22.21
C GLY A 144 -2.94 -17.39 21.20
N VAL A 145 -3.15 -16.07 21.27
CA VAL A 145 -2.45 -15.07 20.45
C VAL A 145 -1.31 -14.47 21.27
N THR A 146 -0.09 -14.48 20.73
CA THR A 146 1.08 -13.88 21.39
C THR A 146 1.04 -12.37 21.24
N ALA A 147 0.88 -11.65 22.36
CA ALA A 147 0.99 -10.20 22.41
C ALA A 147 2.46 -9.76 22.35
N GLY A 148 2.70 -8.60 21.74
CA GLY A 148 4.04 -8.01 21.66
C GLY A 148 4.19 -7.11 20.43
N SER A 149 5.33 -6.45 20.36
CA SER A 149 5.74 -5.70 19.17
C SER A 149 6.98 -6.34 18.57
N ASP A 150 7.03 -6.41 17.26
CA ASP A 150 8.20 -6.88 16.51
C ASP A 150 8.46 -5.95 15.31
N ASN A 151 9.69 -5.96 14.84
CA ASN A 151 10.08 -5.23 13.65
C ASN A 151 11.12 -6.02 12.87
N GLY A 152 11.24 -5.71 11.59
CA GLY A 152 12.28 -6.31 10.77
C GLY A 152 11.99 -6.27 9.28
N PHE A 153 12.96 -6.76 8.54
CA PHE A 153 12.85 -6.87 7.09
C PHE A 153 12.06 -8.11 6.69
N GLY A 154 11.16 -7.92 5.73
CA GLY A 154 10.42 -8.98 5.07
C GLY A 154 10.43 -8.81 3.56
N LEU A 155 10.21 -9.88 2.83
CA LEU A 155 10.04 -9.85 1.38
C LEU A 155 8.76 -9.11 1.04
N SER A 156 8.79 -8.32 -0.04
CA SER A 156 7.59 -7.76 -0.64
C SER A 156 7.56 -8.05 -2.13
N TYR A 157 6.38 -8.34 -2.65
CA TYR A 157 6.15 -8.52 -4.08
C TYR A 157 4.73 -8.13 -4.42
N GLY A 158 4.52 -7.75 -5.66
CA GLY A 158 3.19 -7.34 -6.12
C GLY A 158 3.08 -7.33 -7.62
N ILE A 159 1.84 -7.28 -8.06
CA ILE A 159 1.46 -7.09 -9.45
C ILE A 159 0.41 -6.00 -9.52
N GLY A 160 0.36 -5.29 -10.64
CA GLY A 160 -0.62 -4.24 -10.81
C GLY A 160 -0.84 -3.89 -12.27
N ALA A 161 -1.74 -2.96 -12.47
CA ALA A 161 -2.00 -2.35 -13.75
C ALA A 161 -2.08 -0.84 -13.59
N SER A 162 -1.67 -0.10 -14.61
CA SER A 162 -1.82 1.35 -14.66
C SER A 162 -2.50 1.77 -15.94
N TYR A 163 -3.38 2.75 -15.83
CA TYR A 163 -4.04 3.40 -16.96
C TYR A 163 -3.73 4.90 -16.92
N ASP A 164 -3.11 5.38 -17.99
CA ASP A 164 -2.67 6.75 -18.14
C ASP A 164 -3.82 7.58 -18.73
N PHE A 165 -4.44 8.45 -17.90
CA PHE A 165 -5.47 9.39 -18.33
C PHE A 165 -4.86 10.60 -19.04
N THR A 166 -3.69 11.02 -18.56
CA THR A 166 -2.88 12.08 -19.15
C THR A 166 -1.42 11.66 -19.13
N PRO A 167 -0.51 12.37 -19.81
CA PRO A 167 0.92 12.08 -19.73
C PRO A 167 1.47 12.10 -18.28
N ASN A 168 0.85 12.88 -17.40
CA ASN A 168 1.30 13.08 -16.03
C ASN A 168 0.46 12.33 -14.97
N VAL A 169 -0.77 11.88 -15.28
CA VAL A 169 -1.68 11.29 -14.31
C VAL A 169 -2.12 9.91 -14.75
N ALA A 170 -1.94 8.94 -13.87
CA ALA A 170 -2.41 7.57 -14.05
C ALA A 170 -3.24 7.11 -12.86
N VAL A 171 -4.18 6.21 -13.12
CA VAL A 171 -4.83 5.37 -12.10
C VAL A 171 -4.12 4.03 -12.06
N THR A 172 -3.92 3.50 -10.86
CA THR A 172 -3.29 2.21 -10.64
C THR A 172 -4.23 1.28 -9.87
N VAL A 173 -4.18 0.00 -10.20
CA VAL A 173 -4.77 -1.08 -9.40
C VAL A 173 -3.63 -2.02 -9.05
N ASN A 174 -3.46 -2.32 -7.77
CA ASN A 174 -2.34 -3.13 -7.29
C ASN A 174 -2.84 -4.24 -6.37
N TRP A 175 -2.15 -5.34 -6.43
CA TRP A 175 -2.18 -6.40 -5.45
C TRP A 175 -0.75 -6.63 -4.96
N ASP A 176 -0.53 -6.36 -3.67
CA ASP A 176 0.79 -6.41 -3.03
C ASP A 176 0.75 -7.41 -1.87
N SER A 177 1.85 -8.10 -1.64
CA SER A 177 2.07 -8.96 -0.47
C SER A 177 3.35 -8.54 0.22
N HIS A 178 3.27 -8.34 1.52
CA HIS A 178 4.38 -7.95 2.37
C HIS A 178 4.51 -8.92 3.53
N ASP A 179 5.68 -9.51 3.70
CA ASP A 179 5.97 -10.34 4.87
C ASP A 179 6.29 -9.47 6.06
N PHE A 180 5.48 -9.57 7.11
CA PHE A 180 5.72 -8.89 8.39
C PHE A 180 6.18 -9.89 9.46
N ARG A 181 6.98 -9.40 10.40
CA ARG A 181 7.31 -10.14 11.60
C ARG A 181 6.30 -9.78 12.69
N PHE A 182 5.73 -10.81 13.29
CA PHE A 182 4.85 -10.73 14.45
C PHE A 182 5.50 -11.43 15.63
N ALA A 183 5.11 -11.11 16.85
CA ALA A 183 5.63 -11.76 18.06
C ALA A 183 5.47 -13.30 18.05
N GLY A 184 4.49 -13.82 17.29
CA GLY A 184 4.26 -15.26 17.10
C GLY A 184 4.91 -15.88 15.87
N GLY A 185 5.58 -15.10 15.01
CA GLY A 185 6.17 -15.62 13.77
C GLY A 185 6.21 -14.61 12.62
N ARG A 186 6.30 -15.11 11.40
CA ARG A 186 6.27 -14.30 10.20
C ARG A 186 5.05 -14.69 9.37
N ASP A 187 4.25 -13.70 9.02
CA ASP A 187 3.05 -13.90 8.21
C ASP A 187 2.95 -12.84 7.10
N PRO A 188 2.48 -13.23 5.90
CA PRO A 188 2.22 -12.29 4.83
C PRO A 188 0.92 -11.51 5.10
N VAL A 189 0.99 -10.20 4.92
CA VAL A 189 -0.18 -9.32 4.83
C VAL A 189 -0.33 -8.90 3.38
N ARG A 190 -1.50 -9.08 2.83
CA ARG A 190 -1.83 -8.74 1.44
C ARG A 190 -2.63 -7.47 1.40
N MET A 191 -2.47 -6.70 0.33
CA MET A 191 -3.22 -5.47 0.10
C MET A 191 -3.70 -5.44 -1.35
N THR A 192 -5.01 -5.26 -1.54
CA THR A 192 -5.58 -4.93 -2.84
C THR A 192 -5.99 -3.46 -2.81
N SER A 193 -5.50 -2.68 -3.75
CA SER A 193 -5.65 -1.22 -3.72
C SER A 193 -5.87 -0.61 -5.09
N VAL A 194 -6.51 0.55 -5.08
CA VAL A 194 -6.58 1.49 -6.19
C VAL A 194 -5.88 2.77 -5.81
N GLY A 195 -5.23 3.41 -6.76
CA GLY A 195 -4.46 4.61 -6.49
C GLY A 195 -4.36 5.59 -7.65
N LEU A 196 -3.81 6.74 -7.33
CA LEU A 196 -3.44 7.77 -8.27
C LEU A 196 -1.93 7.94 -8.27
N GLN A 197 -1.35 8.04 -9.46
CA GLN A 197 0.07 8.29 -9.67
C GLN A 197 0.25 9.56 -10.49
N TYR A 198 1.10 10.46 -10.01
CA TYR A 198 1.51 11.67 -10.73
C TYR A 198 2.97 11.57 -11.14
N ARG A 199 3.27 11.87 -12.41
CA ARG A 199 4.60 11.89 -13.02
C ARG A 199 5.06 13.32 -13.28
N PHE A 200 6.31 13.62 -13.00
CA PHE A 200 6.89 14.96 -13.18
C PHE A 200 8.24 14.89 -13.87
#